data_4b8b76e46c6a3f9742dd2f78227174bb
#
_entry.id   4b8b76e46c6a3f9742dd2f78227174bb
#
_cell.length_a   1.000
_cell.length_b   1.000
_cell.length_c   1.000
_cell.angle_alpha   90.00
_cell.angle_beta   90.00
_cell.angle_gamma   90.00
#
_symmetry.space_group_name_H-M   'P 1'
#
loop_
_entity.id
_entity.type
_entity.pdbx_description
1 polymer ?
#
loop_
_entity_poly.entity_id
_entity_poly.type
_entity_poly.pdbx_seq_one_letter_code
_entity_poly.pdbx_strand_id
1 'polypeptide(L)'
;MKKVIGITGSIGSGKSYAIDTFKKICKERKINAIFLDVDDIRRSILEKEKIDREQLNKKIYNSKKTMEEYKKVINPKIKKYINEKINKSNGVIFIEWALLLEDNLYDIVDSIIMVYCKEQIQIKRLENGDLGKESVIKRIKIQLTNEEKIDKIKQLKKEFFVIDTSNNPKENEYEELLRKEGLYE
;
A
#
# COMPACT_ATOMS: atom_id res chain seq x y z
N MET A 1 10.23 11.01 16.95
CA MET A 1 9.19 11.63 16.09
C MET A 1 8.17 10.55 15.77
N LYS A 2 6.88 10.85 15.86
CA LYS A 2 5.80 9.94 15.45
C LYS A 2 5.26 10.45 14.10
N LYS A 3 5.33 9.62 13.07
CA LYS A 3 4.82 9.94 11.73
C LYS A 3 4.23 8.67 11.10
N VAL A 4 3.10 8.81 10.41
CA VAL A 4 2.42 7.71 9.74
C VAL A 4 2.47 7.94 8.24
N ILE A 5 3.11 7.03 7.50
CA ILE A 5 3.37 7.16 6.07
C ILE A 5 2.61 6.04 5.35
N GLY A 6 1.70 6.41 4.47
CA GLY A 6 0.99 5.45 3.61
C GLY A 6 1.82 5.14 2.36
N ILE A 7 2.04 3.87 2.06
CA ILE A 7 2.69 3.43 0.83
C ILE A 7 1.64 2.80 -0.07
N THR A 8 1.37 3.42 -1.21
CA THR A 8 0.38 2.95 -2.18
C THR A 8 0.98 2.81 -3.58
N GLY A 9 0.24 2.20 -4.47
CA GLY A 9 0.65 1.97 -5.85
C GLY A 9 -0.08 0.75 -6.40
N SER A 10 -0.23 0.68 -7.71
CA SER A 10 -0.94 -0.40 -8.39
C SER A 10 -0.22 -1.75 -8.24
N ILE A 11 -0.90 -2.85 -8.51
CA ILE A 11 -0.28 -4.18 -8.55
C ILE A 11 0.87 -4.18 -9.56
N GLY A 12 2.00 -4.80 -9.23
CA GLY A 12 3.20 -4.81 -10.09
C GLY A 12 4.00 -3.50 -10.13
N SER A 13 3.62 -2.47 -9.35
CA SER A 13 4.36 -1.20 -9.28
C SER A 13 5.71 -1.30 -8.55
N GLY A 14 6.03 -2.42 -7.90
CA GLY A 14 7.30 -2.58 -7.16
C GLY A 14 7.24 -2.15 -5.68
N LYS A 15 6.04 -2.05 -5.09
CA LYS A 15 5.86 -1.69 -3.67
C LYS A 15 6.68 -2.55 -2.71
N SER A 16 6.66 -3.87 -2.88
CA SER A 16 7.40 -4.78 -1.98
C SER A 16 8.89 -4.50 -2.00
N TYR A 17 9.47 -4.26 -3.18
CA TYR A 17 10.88 -3.86 -3.30
C TYR A 17 11.15 -2.52 -2.61
N ALA A 18 10.28 -1.53 -2.81
CA ALA A 18 10.40 -0.23 -2.15
C ALA A 18 10.37 -0.37 -0.62
N ILE A 19 9.46 -1.19 -0.10
CA ILE A 19 9.33 -1.44 1.34
C ILE A 19 10.56 -2.14 1.90
N ASP A 20 11.10 -3.14 1.22
CA ASP A 20 12.30 -3.82 1.68
C ASP A 20 13.52 -2.88 1.66
N THR A 21 13.59 -2.00 0.68
CA THR A 21 14.62 -0.94 0.64
C THR A 21 14.43 0.04 1.79
N PHE A 22 13.22 0.50 2.07
CA PHE A 22 12.95 1.37 3.24
C PHE A 22 13.28 0.69 4.56
N LYS A 23 12.96 -0.59 4.73
CA LYS A 23 13.34 -1.37 5.93
C LYS A 23 14.86 -1.39 6.12
N LYS A 24 15.61 -1.63 5.04
CA LYS A 24 17.08 -1.64 5.04
C LYS A 24 17.61 -0.27 5.48
N ILE A 25 17.18 0.81 4.83
CA ILE A 25 17.62 2.17 5.15
C ILE A 25 17.26 2.53 6.59
N CYS A 26 16.04 2.26 7.04
CA CYS A 26 15.64 2.52 8.43
C CYS A 26 16.55 1.80 9.44
N LYS A 27 16.93 0.54 9.15
CA LYS A 27 17.86 -0.22 10.01
C LYS A 27 19.24 0.40 10.02
N GLU A 28 19.79 0.76 8.87
CA GLU A 28 21.13 1.36 8.74
C GLU A 28 21.21 2.75 9.40
N ARG A 29 20.16 3.56 9.24
CA ARG A 29 20.02 4.89 9.83
C ARG A 29 19.51 4.88 11.28
N LYS A 30 19.28 3.70 11.87
CA LYS A 30 18.74 3.53 13.23
C LYS A 30 17.41 4.27 13.46
N ILE A 31 16.59 4.36 12.41
CA ILE A 31 15.25 4.95 12.49
C ILE A 31 14.33 3.94 13.17
N ASN A 32 13.67 4.35 14.26
CA ASN A 32 12.66 3.52 14.90
C ASN A 32 11.40 3.49 14.03
N ALA A 33 11.24 2.44 13.23
CA ALA A 33 10.16 2.28 12.27
C ALA A 33 9.47 0.92 12.40
N ILE A 34 8.16 0.90 12.22
CA ILE A 34 7.36 -0.31 12.02
C ILE A 34 6.71 -0.30 10.65
N PHE A 35 6.54 -1.48 10.07
CA PHE A 35 5.94 -1.68 8.76
C PHE A 35 4.70 -2.55 8.92
N LEU A 36 3.56 -2.03 8.47
CA LEU A 36 2.27 -2.70 8.51
C LEU A 36 1.83 -3.01 7.08
N ASP A 37 1.58 -4.27 6.78
CA ASP A 37 0.98 -4.72 5.53
C ASP A 37 -0.52 -4.91 5.75
N VAL A 38 -1.35 -4.16 5.01
CA VAL A 38 -2.81 -4.23 5.15
C VAL A 38 -3.38 -5.55 4.64
N ASP A 39 -2.73 -6.18 3.66
CA ASP A 39 -3.18 -7.49 3.18
C ASP A 39 -2.94 -8.58 4.23
N ASP A 40 -1.85 -8.51 4.98
CA ASP A 40 -1.58 -9.40 6.12
C ASP A 40 -2.53 -9.12 7.29
N ILE A 41 -2.80 -7.85 7.58
CA ILE A 41 -3.79 -7.46 8.60
C ILE A 41 -5.17 -8.03 8.24
N ARG A 42 -5.58 -7.85 6.98
CA ARG A 42 -6.85 -8.37 6.47
C ARG A 42 -6.92 -9.90 6.61
N ARG A 43 -5.84 -10.60 6.23
CA ARG A 43 -5.73 -12.05 6.36
C ARG A 43 -5.92 -12.49 7.81
N SER A 44 -5.21 -11.87 8.75
CA SER A 44 -5.32 -12.18 10.18
C SER A 44 -6.72 -11.93 10.74
N ILE A 45 -7.43 -10.90 10.26
CA ILE A 45 -8.81 -10.64 10.68
C ILE A 45 -9.74 -11.75 10.17
N LEU A 46 -9.62 -12.13 8.89
CA LEU A 46 -10.45 -13.19 8.29
C LEU A 46 -10.23 -14.55 8.97
N GLU A 47 -8.98 -14.89 9.28
CA GLU A 47 -8.63 -16.12 10.00
C GLU A 47 -9.25 -16.15 11.40
N LYS A 48 -9.18 -15.05 12.16
CA LYS A 48 -9.81 -14.94 13.48
C LYS A 48 -11.33 -15.10 13.43
N GLU A 49 -11.95 -14.62 12.37
CA GLU A 49 -13.40 -14.71 12.15
C GLU A 49 -13.79 -16.04 11.47
N LYS A 50 -12.84 -16.93 11.20
CA LYS A 50 -13.07 -18.22 10.53
C LYS A 50 -13.74 -18.06 9.15
N ILE A 51 -13.43 -16.99 8.43
CA ILE A 51 -13.95 -16.73 7.09
C ILE A 51 -13.01 -17.36 6.06
N ASP A 52 -13.56 -18.23 5.23
CA ASP A 52 -12.83 -18.82 4.11
C ASP A 52 -12.50 -17.75 3.05
N ARG A 53 -11.20 -17.42 2.95
CA ARG A 53 -10.69 -16.39 2.04
C ARG A 53 -10.92 -16.72 0.58
N GLU A 54 -10.83 -17.98 0.20
CA GLU A 54 -10.98 -18.38 -1.21
C GLU A 54 -12.43 -18.23 -1.66
N GLN A 55 -13.36 -18.72 -0.86
CA GLN A 55 -14.79 -18.56 -1.11
C GLN A 55 -15.21 -17.09 -1.11
N LEU A 56 -14.67 -16.31 -0.16
CA LEU A 56 -14.92 -14.88 -0.09
C LEU A 56 -14.41 -14.17 -1.35
N ASN A 57 -13.18 -14.42 -1.78
CA ASN A 57 -12.59 -13.82 -2.96
C ASN A 57 -13.42 -14.12 -4.22
N LYS A 58 -13.88 -15.37 -4.40
CA LYS A 58 -14.78 -15.73 -5.51
C LYS A 58 -16.06 -14.88 -5.53
N LYS A 59 -16.60 -14.55 -4.36
CA LYS A 59 -17.82 -13.72 -4.25
C LYS A 59 -17.55 -12.23 -4.51
N ILE A 60 -16.54 -11.67 -3.86
CA ILE A 60 -16.29 -10.22 -3.90
C ILE A 60 -15.77 -9.74 -5.26
N TYR A 61 -14.97 -10.56 -5.97
CA TYR A 61 -14.45 -10.18 -7.30
C TYR A 61 -15.47 -10.34 -8.43
N ASN A 62 -16.61 -10.98 -8.18
CA ASN A 62 -17.64 -11.17 -9.18
C ASN A 62 -18.72 -10.07 -9.20
N SER A 63 -18.78 -9.23 -8.17
CA SER A 63 -19.79 -8.17 -8.05
C SER A 63 -19.24 -6.95 -7.34
N LYS A 64 -19.37 -5.79 -8.01
CA LYS A 64 -19.01 -4.48 -7.40
C LYS A 64 -19.80 -4.24 -6.10
N LYS A 65 -21.07 -4.59 -6.07
CA LYS A 65 -21.93 -4.46 -4.89
C LYS A 65 -21.40 -5.29 -3.71
N THR A 66 -21.08 -6.57 -3.96
CA THR A 66 -20.54 -7.45 -2.91
C THR A 66 -19.18 -6.97 -2.40
N MET A 67 -18.34 -6.43 -3.29
CA MET A 67 -17.08 -5.81 -2.90
C MET A 67 -17.30 -4.62 -1.97
N GLU A 68 -18.22 -3.73 -2.29
CA GLU A 68 -18.51 -2.56 -1.46
C GLU A 68 -19.13 -2.95 -0.10
N GLU A 69 -20.00 -3.94 -0.06
CA GLU A 69 -20.55 -4.49 1.18
C GLU A 69 -19.45 -5.09 2.06
N TYR A 70 -18.55 -5.85 1.47
CA TYR A 70 -17.38 -6.40 2.16
C TYR A 70 -16.48 -5.31 2.72
N LYS A 71 -16.17 -4.27 1.93
CA LYS A 71 -15.35 -3.13 2.38
C LYS A 71 -15.96 -2.42 3.56
N LYS A 72 -17.29 -2.23 3.60
CA LYS A 72 -17.99 -1.61 4.72
C LYS A 72 -17.80 -2.37 6.05
N VAL A 73 -17.59 -3.68 5.98
CA VAL A 73 -17.39 -4.52 7.17
C VAL A 73 -15.91 -4.60 7.54
N ILE A 74 -15.03 -4.81 6.56
CA ILE A 74 -13.62 -5.12 6.85
C ILE A 74 -12.79 -3.84 7.13
N ASN A 75 -13.06 -2.74 6.41
CA ASN A 75 -12.25 -1.53 6.51
C ASN A 75 -12.28 -0.90 7.92
N PRO A 76 -13.42 -0.83 8.64
CA PRO A 76 -13.42 -0.37 10.03
C PRO A 76 -12.56 -1.22 10.96
N LYS A 77 -12.51 -2.54 10.73
CA LYS A 77 -11.70 -3.46 11.55
C LYS A 77 -10.21 -3.26 11.26
N ILE A 78 -9.85 -3.08 9.99
CA ILE A 78 -8.47 -2.76 9.58
C ILE A 78 -8.06 -1.42 10.20
N LYS A 79 -8.89 -0.38 10.07
CA LYS A 79 -8.64 0.96 10.64
C LYS A 79 -8.43 0.89 12.15
N LYS A 80 -9.28 0.15 12.86
CA LYS A 80 -9.13 -0.07 14.30
C LYS A 80 -7.79 -0.70 14.65
N TYR A 81 -7.42 -1.78 13.96
CA TYR A 81 -6.15 -2.46 14.19
C TYR A 81 -4.95 -1.52 13.97
N ILE A 82 -4.97 -0.77 12.87
CA ILE A 82 -3.89 0.19 12.54
C ILE A 82 -3.81 1.27 13.63
N ASN A 83 -4.94 1.86 14.04
CA ASN A 83 -4.96 2.88 15.08
C ASN A 83 -4.41 2.37 16.41
N GLU A 84 -4.69 1.12 16.79
CA GLU A 84 -4.10 0.51 18.00
C GLU A 84 -2.57 0.40 17.89
N LYS A 85 -2.04 0.08 16.70
CA LYS A 85 -0.58 0.05 16.44
C LYS A 85 0.02 1.45 16.47
N ILE A 86 -0.65 2.42 15.84
CA ILE A 86 -0.25 3.83 15.86
C ILE A 86 -0.16 4.34 17.31
N ASN A 87 -1.15 4.05 18.13
CA ASN A 87 -1.20 4.53 19.51
C ASN A 87 -0.10 3.93 20.40
N LYS A 88 0.32 2.70 20.10
CA LYS A 88 1.38 1.99 20.84
C LYS A 88 2.78 2.28 20.33
N SER A 89 2.93 2.96 19.20
CA SER A 89 4.23 3.28 18.61
C SER A 89 4.69 4.70 18.95
N ASN A 90 5.99 4.85 19.19
CA ASN A 90 6.66 6.14 19.36
C ASN A 90 7.57 6.48 18.16
N GLY A 91 7.56 5.66 17.10
CA GLY A 91 8.39 5.83 15.91
C GLY A 91 7.61 6.13 14.66
N VAL A 92 8.25 5.92 13.53
CA VAL A 92 7.65 6.02 12.20
C VAL A 92 6.85 4.76 11.89
N ILE A 93 5.69 4.93 11.27
CA ILE A 93 4.82 3.81 10.88
C ILE A 93 4.60 3.88 9.40
N PHE A 94 5.09 2.88 8.69
CA PHE A 94 4.82 2.68 7.27
C PHE A 94 3.62 1.73 7.13
N ILE A 95 2.64 2.14 6.33
CA ILE A 95 1.45 1.33 6.05
C ILE A 95 1.41 1.02 4.56
N GLU A 96 1.70 -0.23 4.21
CA GLU A 96 1.51 -0.72 2.85
C GLU A 96 0.05 -1.00 2.59
N TRP A 97 -0.54 -0.23 1.66
CA TRP A 97 -1.93 -0.39 1.29
C TRP A 97 -2.15 -0.08 -0.19
N ALA A 98 -2.23 -1.11 -1.03
CA ALA A 98 -2.43 -0.94 -2.47
C ALA A 98 -3.72 -0.18 -2.81
N LEU A 99 -4.77 -0.34 -2.02
CA LEU A 99 -6.10 0.27 -2.20
C LEU A 99 -6.36 1.44 -1.23
N LEU A 100 -5.32 2.08 -0.69
CA LEU A 100 -5.44 3.19 0.27
C LEU A 100 -6.39 4.29 -0.22
N LEU A 101 -6.30 4.62 -1.50
CA LEU A 101 -7.08 5.69 -2.12
C LEU A 101 -8.49 5.22 -2.48
N GLU A 102 -8.63 4.01 -3.00
CA GLU A 102 -9.91 3.39 -3.34
C GLU A 102 -10.78 3.13 -2.11
N ASP A 103 -10.15 2.81 -1.00
CA ASP A 103 -10.81 2.56 0.28
C ASP A 103 -11.13 3.86 1.05
N ASN A 104 -10.65 5.02 0.57
CA ASN A 104 -10.82 6.34 1.20
C ASN A 104 -10.33 6.39 2.66
N LEU A 105 -9.26 5.64 2.99
CA LEU A 105 -8.71 5.55 4.35
C LEU A 105 -7.40 6.33 4.52
N TYR A 106 -7.17 7.30 3.66
CA TYR A 106 -6.00 8.18 3.69
C TYR A 106 -6.01 9.19 4.86
N ASP A 107 -7.10 9.31 5.59
CA ASP A 107 -7.19 10.16 6.78
C ASP A 107 -6.31 9.68 7.95
N ILE A 108 -5.92 8.40 7.96
CA ILE A 108 -5.07 7.81 9.00
C ILE A 108 -3.57 8.00 8.77
N VAL A 109 -3.15 8.55 7.65
CA VAL A 109 -1.75 8.79 7.32
C VAL A 109 -1.43 10.27 7.27
N ASP A 110 -0.20 10.66 7.64
CA ASP A 110 0.28 12.04 7.59
C ASP A 110 0.74 12.41 6.18
N SER A 111 1.43 11.48 5.51
CA SER A 111 1.92 11.63 4.14
C SER A 111 1.74 10.35 3.32
N ILE A 112 1.91 10.44 2.00
CA ILE A 112 1.72 9.32 1.08
C ILE A 112 2.95 9.17 0.19
N ILE A 113 3.51 7.97 0.13
CA ILE A 113 4.49 7.57 -0.88
C ILE A 113 3.76 6.76 -1.96
N MET A 114 3.68 7.32 -3.16
CA MET A 114 3.15 6.65 -4.33
C MET A 114 4.26 5.93 -5.06
N VAL A 115 4.19 4.59 -5.09
CA VAL A 115 5.09 3.76 -5.90
C VAL A 115 4.50 3.64 -7.30
N TYR A 116 5.08 4.39 -8.22
CA TYR A 116 4.67 4.45 -9.63
C TYR A 116 5.45 3.45 -10.48
N CYS A 117 4.83 2.99 -11.55
CA CYS A 117 5.47 2.22 -12.60
C CYS A 117 4.70 2.40 -13.91
N LYS A 118 5.40 2.55 -15.04
CA LYS A 118 4.77 2.57 -16.35
C LYS A 118 3.99 1.27 -16.59
N GLU A 119 2.79 1.38 -17.15
CA GLU A 119 1.87 0.25 -17.35
C GLU A 119 2.51 -0.93 -18.08
N GLN A 120 3.30 -0.66 -19.13
CA GLN A 120 4.00 -1.70 -19.88
C GLN A 120 4.98 -2.52 -19.01
N ILE A 121 5.69 -1.85 -18.12
CA ILE A 121 6.60 -2.51 -17.17
C ILE A 121 5.82 -3.27 -16.10
N GLN A 122 4.73 -2.71 -15.62
CA GLN A 122 3.80 -3.35 -14.70
C GLN A 122 3.27 -4.68 -15.26
N ILE A 123 2.75 -4.66 -16.49
CA ILE A 123 2.25 -5.86 -17.19
C ILE A 123 3.37 -6.90 -17.30
N LYS A 124 4.55 -6.50 -17.79
CA LYS A 124 5.70 -7.41 -17.93
C LYS A 124 6.12 -8.07 -16.61
N ARG A 125 6.11 -7.33 -15.50
CA ARG A 125 6.43 -7.88 -14.18
C ARG A 125 5.40 -8.90 -13.73
N LEU A 126 4.14 -8.67 -14.04
CA LEU A 126 3.03 -9.53 -13.64
C LEU A 126 2.90 -10.78 -14.50
N GLU A 127 3.27 -10.72 -15.78
CA GLU A 127 3.31 -11.88 -16.67
C GLU A 127 4.36 -12.92 -16.24
N ASN A 128 5.43 -12.46 -15.60
CA ASN A 128 6.51 -13.32 -15.06
C ASN A 128 6.24 -13.82 -13.62
N GLY A 129 5.09 -13.47 -13.05
CA GLY A 129 4.74 -13.84 -11.67
C GLY A 129 3.79 -15.04 -11.60
N ASP A 130 3.62 -15.57 -10.38
CA ASP A 130 2.77 -16.74 -10.09
C ASP A 130 1.27 -16.51 -10.27
N LEU A 131 0.85 -15.26 -10.50
CA LEU A 131 -0.55 -14.90 -10.71
C LEU A 131 -0.92 -15.14 -12.18
N GLY A 132 -1.83 -16.06 -12.44
CA GLY A 132 -2.34 -16.28 -13.78
C GLY A 132 -2.88 -14.99 -14.44
N LYS A 133 -2.67 -14.86 -15.74
CA LYS A 133 -2.97 -13.64 -16.55
C LYS A 133 -4.38 -13.07 -16.31
N GLU A 134 -5.40 -13.91 -16.18
CA GLU A 134 -6.77 -13.47 -15.90
C GLU A 134 -6.92 -12.82 -14.52
N SER A 135 -6.24 -13.35 -13.50
CA SER A 135 -6.26 -12.80 -12.14
C SER A 135 -5.60 -11.43 -12.09
N VAL A 136 -4.52 -11.26 -12.84
CA VAL A 136 -3.80 -9.99 -12.99
C VAL A 136 -4.71 -8.93 -13.64
N ILE A 137 -5.34 -9.26 -14.77
CA ILE A 137 -6.22 -8.36 -15.50
C ILE A 137 -7.42 -7.93 -14.63
N LYS A 138 -8.02 -8.87 -13.88
CA LYS A 138 -9.12 -8.54 -12.96
C LYS A 138 -8.67 -7.56 -11.87
N ARG A 139 -7.48 -7.73 -11.30
CA ARG A 139 -6.94 -6.85 -10.25
C ARG A 139 -6.60 -5.46 -10.80
N ILE A 140 -6.02 -5.37 -12.00
CA ILE A 140 -5.74 -4.08 -12.65
C ILE A 140 -7.05 -3.30 -12.87
N LYS A 141 -8.11 -3.96 -13.35
CA LYS A 141 -9.39 -3.31 -13.63
C LYS A 141 -10.15 -2.79 -12.38
N ILE A 142 -9.83 -3.30 -11.20
CA ILE A 142 -10.48 -2.90 -9.95
C ILE A 142 -9.75 -1.72 -9.29
N GLN A 143 -8.47 -1.56 -9.59
CA GLN A 143 -7.66 -0.48 -9.04
C GLN A 143 -7.75 0.77 -9.91
N LEU A 144 -7.60 1.93 -9.27
CA LEU A 144 -7.31 3.16 -9.99
C LEU A 144 -6.01 3.03 -10.77
N THR A 145 -5.93 3.63 -11.94
CA THR A 145 -4.68 3.75 -12.69
C THR A 145 -3.66 4.55 -11.88
N ASN A 146 -2.40 4.50 -12.26
CA ASN A 146 -1.36 5.29 -11.60
C ASN A 146 -1.66 6.80 -11.69
N GLU A 147 -2.15 7.26 -12.83
CA GLU A 147 -2.51 8.65 -13.09
C GLU A 147 -3.69 9.08 -12.21
N GLU A 148 -4.77 8.28 -12.17
CA GLU A 148 -5.92 8.53 -11.31
C GLU A 148 -5.54 8.56 -9.83
N LYS A 149 -4.61 7.69 -9.39
CA LYS A 149 -4.08 7.71 -8.03
C LYS A 149 -3.36 9.02 -7.73
N ILE A 150 -2.46 9.45 -8.61
CA ILE A 150 -1.71 10.70 -8.44
C ILE A 150 -2.66 11.90 -8.39
N ASP A 151 -3.64 11.95 -9.30
CA ASP A 151 -4.60 13.06 -9.33
C ASP A 151 -5.47 13.07 -8.07
N LYS A 152 -5.87 11.91 -7.58
CA LYS A 152 -6.60 11.82 -6.32
C LYS A 152 -5.74 12.28 -5.14
N ILE A 153 -4.47 11.89 -5.05
CA ILE A 153 -3.55 12.33 -3.99
C ILE A 153 -3.39 13.85 -4.00
N LYS A 154 -3.20 14.47 -5.17
CA LYS A 154 -3.10 15.94 -5.30
C LYS A 154 -4.30 16.68 -4.73
N GLN A 155 -5.51 16.10 -4.84
CA GLN A 155 -6.74 16.69 -4.31
C GLN A 155 -6.84 16.60 -2.79
N LEU A 156 -6.10 15.67 -2.14
CA LEU A 156 -6.18 15.45 -0.69
C LEU A 156 -5.50 16.51 0.16
N LYS A 157 -4.73 17.43 -0.44
CA LYS A 157 -3.92 18.44 0.27
C LYS A 157 -2.97 17.84 1.32
N LYS A 158 -2.53 16.60 1.11
CA LYS A 158 -1.54 15.92 1.92
C LYS A 158 -0.17 16.00 1.27
N GLU A 159 0.87 15.99 2.10
CA GLU A 159 2.23 15.80 1.60
C GLU A 159 2.33 14.44 0.91
N PHE A 160 2.93 14.41 -0.28
CA PHE A 160 3.15 13.17 -0.98
C PHE A 160 4.42 13.20 -1.81
N PHE A 161 4.96 12.01 -2.01
CA PHE A 161 6.13 11.78 -2.84
C PHE A 161 5.85 10.63 -3.82
N VAL A 162 6.49 10.69 -4.97
CA VAL A 162 6.39 9.63 -5.98
C VAL A 162 7.77 9.02 -6.20
N ILE A 163 7.84 7.70 -6.20
CA ILE A 163 9.02 6.97 -6.65
C ILE A 163 8.68 6.16 -7.90
N ASP A 164 9.36 6.46 -9.00
CA ASP A 164 9.17 5.75 -10.27
C ASP A 164 10.10 4.55 -10.35
N THR A 165 9.53 3.36 -10.27
CA THR A 165 10.24 2.10 -10.32
C THR A 165 10.41 1.54 -11.74
N SER A 166 10.00 2.28 -12.79
CA SER A 166 10.08 1.81 -14.17
C SER A 166 11.50 1.49 -14.62
N ASN A 167 12.48 2.24 -14.10
CA ASN A 167 13.90 2.12 -14.44
C ASN A 167 14.75 1.61 -13.27
N ASN A 168 14.15 0.88 -12.32
CA ASN A 168 14.81 0.36 -11.13
C ASN A 168 15.65 1.43 -10.41
N PRO A 169 14.99 2.33 -9.66
CA PRO A 169 15.67 3.42 -8.97
C PRO A 169 16.73 2.90 -8.02
N LYS A 170 17.82 3.64 -7.89
CA LYS A 170 18.92 3.30 -6.99
C LYS A 170 18.54 3.58 -5.53
N GLU A 171 19.24 2.96 -4.61
CA GLU A 171 18.97 3.08 -3.18
C GLU A 171 18.99 4.53 -2.68
N ASN A 172 19.89 5.38 -3.23
CA ASN A 172 19.96 6.79 -2.87
C ASN A 172 18.68 7.58 -3.19
N GLU A 173 17.89 7.16 -4.18
CA GLU A 173 16.60 7.80 -4.49
C GLU A 173 15.55 7.50 -3.41
N TYR A 174 15.58 6.30 -2.82
CA TYR A 174 14.78 5.93 -1.66
C TYR A 174 15.25 6.66 -0.39
N GLU A 175 16.57 6.78 -0.21
CA GLU A 175 17.14 7.56 0.89
C GLU A 175 16.72 9.03 0.83
N GLU A 176 16.81 9.65 -0.36
CA GLU A 176 16.39 11.04 -0.55
C GLU A 176 14.90 11.23 -0.24
N LEU A 177 14.07 10.25 -0.59
CA LEU A 177 12.64 10.29 -0.29
C LEU A 177 12.40 10.26 1.22
N LEU A 178 13.06 9.38 1.98
CA LEU A 178 12.93 9.33 3.43
C LEU A 178 13.50 10.59 4.11
N ARG A 179 14.49 11.22 3.51
CA ARG A 179 15.00 12.51 3.97
C ARG A 179 13.96 13.64 3.74
N LYS A 180 13.30 13.67 2.59
CA LYS A 180 12.18 14.59 2.32
C LYS A 180 11.00 14.36 3.26
N GLU A 181 10.75 13.13 3.68
CA GLU A 181 9.80 12.81 4.73
C GLU A 181 10.25 13.29 6.13
N GLY A 182 11.44 13.85 6.25
CA GLY A 182 11.99 14.39 7.49
C GLY A 182 12.38 13.33 8.52
N LEU A 183 12.70 12.11 8.07
CA LEU A 183 13.04 11.01 8.99
C LEU A 183 14.47 11.07 9.50
N TYR A 184 15.35 11.73 8.78
CA TYR A 184 16.74 12.00 9.14
C TYR A 184 17.31 13.15 8.28
N GLU A 185 18.47 13.69 8.66
CA GLU A 185 19.20 14.74 7.95
C GLU A 185 20.03 14.20 6.76
#